data_4d094fbff53a9308e59fbfad33e6b5f2
#
_entry.id   4d094fbff53a9308e59fbfad33e6b5f2
#
_cell.length_a   1.000
_cell.length_b   1.000
_cell.length_c   1.000
_cell.angle_alpha   90.00
_cell.angle_beta   90.00
_cell.angle_gamma   90.00
#
_symmetry.space_group_name_H-M   'P 1'
#
loop_
_entity.id
_entity.type
_entity.pdbx_description
1 polymer ?
#
loop_
_entity_poly.entity_id
_entity_poly.type
_entity_poly.pdbx_seq_one_letter_code
_entity_poly.pdbx_strand_id
1 'polypeptide(L)'
;MGGHKIDHLSVAVLGVLTICAYGSWYYAFGVLLDPIRLDTQWPESTLATSFSAGTIMIGLSALFGGRMLDRLGHRPVFVLGGVIGTAGLITASTASHVATFFVGSAIGLAAFGSLGFYHVTMTTAVRLNPREPARAIAVLTIWGALATAIFLPGAAWLEAEFGWRSATRIMAGLTGAAFLLAAALLPSTTPTESTSQPSVGEILKSTVAERAPRLFTLAVGFGGLAMSTMLVFQVPVMTAAGLGTATAASMAGLRGFCQLGGRVPLTPIVNWLGRDRALVLAFSAMTIGGVLLVLSSTVPVAVAFAIVAGFGIGAFSPLQGMKGEQLFPRDRLGATMGVYGAVLLLAGSPGPIVGGIILQRTGDARWVTAIVIAAAAAATAFTVLLARLEPPAPRRAAPAPPAPSTTSATSTG
;
A
#
# COMPACT_ATOMS: atom_id res chain seq x y z
N MET A 1 4.88 23.40 27.63
CA MET A 1 4.11 22.35 26.92
C MET A 1 5.03 21.15 26.77
N GLY A 2 4.95 20.17 27.69
CA GLY A 2 5.76 18.97 27.65
C GLY A 2 5.26 18.04 26.53
N GLY A 3 6.01 18.00 25.41
CA GLY A 3 5.70 17.07 24.31
C GLY A 3 5.77 15.64 24.82
N HIS A 4 4.65 14.94 24.82
CA HIS A 4 4.60 13.51 25.10
C HIS A 4 5.40 12.79 24.01
N LYS A 5 6.37 11.97 24.41
CA LYS A 5 7.19 11.19 23.47
C LYS A 5 6.42 9.93 23.09
N ILE A 6 6.36 9.63 21.77
CA ILE A 6 5.88 8.31 21.30
C ILE A 6 6.88 7.23 21.77
N ASP A 7 6.40 6.01 21.95
CA ASP A 7 7.29 4.86 22.15
C ASP A 7 7.98 4.54 20.81
N HIS A 8 9.15 5.16 20.61
CA HIS A 8 9.93 5.03 19.39
C HIS A 8 10.36 3.58 19.11
N LEU A 9 10.62 2.79 20.15
CA LEU A 9 11.02 1.39 19.99
C LEU A 9 9.87 0.57 19.42
N SER A 10 8.67 0.67 20.00
CA SER A 10 7.50 -0.06 19.51
C SER A 10 7.14 0.34 18.07
N VAL A 11 7.21 1.64 17.73
CA VAL A 11 6.95 2.09 16.37
C VAL A 11 8.03 1.63 15.38
N ALA A 12 9.30 1.59 15.78
CA ALA A 12 10.37 1.07 14.94
C ALA A 12 10.24 -0.43 14.70
N VAL A 13 9.93 -1.22 15.74
CA VAL A 13 9.68 -2.67 15.61
C VAL A 13 8.51 -2.95 14.66
N LEU A 14 7.39 -2.22 14.79
CA LEU A 14 6.26 -2.31 13.87
C LEU A 14 6.63 -1.82 12.47
N GLY A 15 7.52 -0.84 12.37
CA GLY A 15 8.06 -0.33 11.11
C GLY A 15 8.83 -1.41 10.34
N VAL A 16 9.76 -2.08 11.02
CA VAL A 16 10.53 -3.20 10.45
C VAL A 16 9.60 -4.34 10.03
N LEU A 17 8.64 -4.71 10.89
CA LEU A 17 7.63 -5.71 10.56
C LEU A 17 6.85 -5.32 9.29
N THR A 18 6.40 -4.06 9.21
CA THR A 18 5.66 -3.55 8.04
C THR A 18 6.50 -3.60 6.76
N ILE A 19 7.78 -3.17 6.84
CA ILE A 19 8.70 -3.23 5.70
C ILE A 19 8.85 -4.68 5.22
N CYS A 20 9.10 -5.63 6.12
CA CYS A 20 9.28 -7.04 5.77
C CYS A 20 7.99 -7.67 5.23
N ALA A 21 6.84 -7.41 5.87
CA ALA A 21 5.56 -7.98 5.46
C ALA A 21 5.15 -7.56 4.04
N TYR A 22 5.30 -6.26 3.71
CA TYR A 22 5.06 -5.77 2.35
C TYR A 22 6.17 -6.17 1.38
N GLY A 23 7.42 -6.15 1.84
CA GLY A 23 8.59 -6.28 0.96
C GLY A 23 8.76 -7.68 0.39
N SER A 24 8.68 -8.70 1.25
CA SER A 24 9.19 -10.05 0.97
C SER A 24 8.48 -10.80 -0.17
N TRP A 25 7.19 -10.59 -0.36
CA TRP A 25 6.45 -11.23 -1.44
C TRP A 25 5.53 -10.26 -2.17
N TYR A 26 4.80 -9.41 -1.46
CA TYR A 26 3.87 -8.48 -2.10
C TYR A 26 4.60 -7.53 -3.07
N TYR A 27 5.79 -7.03 -2.72
CA TYR A 27 6.59 -6.20 -3.63
C TYR A 27 7.60 -7.00 -4.45
N ALA A 28 8.27 -7.99 -3.87
CA ALA A 28 9.31 -8.75 -4.55
C ALA A 28 8.78 -9.69 -5.64
N PHE A 29 7.51 -10.10 -5.59
CA PHE A 29 6.93 -11.03 -6.56
C PHE A 29 7.11 -10.58 -8.01
N GLY A 30 6.92 -9.29 -8.31
CA GLY A 30 7.11 -8.76 -9.66
C GLY A 30 8.55 -8.86 -10.19
N VAL A 31 9.55 -8.87 -9.30
CA VAL A 31 10.96 -9.10 -9.65
C VAL A 31 11.22 -10.58 -9.94
N LEU A 32 10.59 -11.45 -9.16
CA LEU A 32 10.80 -12.90 -9.23
C LEU A 32 9.93 -13.59 -10.30
N LEU A 33 8.96 -12.91 -10.87
CA LEU A 33 7.99 -13.50 -11.82
C LEU A 33 8.69 -14.13 -13.03
N ASP A 34 9.55 -13.39 -13.72
CA ASP A 34 10.30 -13.88 -14.89
C ASP A 34 11.32 -14.97 -14.54
N PRO A 35 12.15 -14.84 -13.48
CA PRO A 35 13.02 -15.92 -13.03
C PRO A 35 12.27 -17.22 -12.72
N ILE A 36 11.13 -17.15 -12.03
CA ILE A 36 10.30 -18.33 -11.72
C ILE A 36 9.78 -18.95 -13.02
N ARG A 37 9.25 -18.15 -13.94
CA ARG A 37 8.73 -18.61 -15.23
C ARG A 37 9.80 -19.30 -16.08
N LEU A 38 10.99 -18.69 -16.16
CA LEU A 38 12.09 -19.21 -16.98
C LEU A 38 12.65 -20.54 -16.44
N ASP A 39 12.75 -20.67 -15.11
CA ASP A 39 13.25 -21.88 -14.46
C ASP A 39 12.23 -23.03 -14.51
N THR A 40 10.94 -22.71 -14.32
CA THR A 40 9.92 -23.74 -14.14
C THR A 40 9.07 -24.01 -15.37
N GLN A 41 9.03 -23.10 -16.33
CA GLN A 41 8.16 -23.10 -17.51
C GLN A 41 6.66 -23.12 -17.13
N TRP A 42 6.31 -22.68 -15.91
CA TRP A 42 4.91 -22.59 -15.49
C TRP A 42 4.21 -21.41 -16.15
N PRO A 43 2.88 -21.51 -16.41
CA PRO A 43 2.13 -20.44 -17.04
C PRO A 43 2.13 -19.16 -16.19
N GLU A 44 2.44 -18.02 -16.79
CA GLU A 44 2.47 -16.71 -16.14
C GLU A 44 1.12 -16.35 -15.51
N SER A 45 0.02 -16.70 -16.18
CA SER A 45 -1.32 -16.52 -15.66
C SER A 45 -1.53 -17.26 -14.32
N THR A 46 -0.98 -18.47 -14.18
CA THR A 46 -1.06 -19.24 -12.94
C THR A 46 -0.22 -18.60 -11.84
N LEU A 47 1.00 -18.15 -12.18
CA LEU A 47 1.87 -17.44 -11.24
C LEU A 47 1.20 -16.14 -10.74
N ALA A 48 0.71 -15.30 -11.65
CA ALA A 48 0.02 -14.06 -11.32
C ALA A 48 -1.29 -14.30 -10.55
N THR A 49 -2.02 -15.40 -10.85
CA THR A 49 -3.22 -15.78 -10.13
C THR A 49 -2.92 -16.20 -8.69
N SER A 50 -1.77 -16.85 -8.43
CA SER A 50 -1.36 -17.19 -7.06
C SER A 50 -1.16 -15.94 -6.19
N PHE A 51 -0.56 -14.90 -6.76
CA PHE A 51 -0.43 -13.58 -6.11
C PHE A 51 -1.80 -12.95 -5.85
N SER A 52 -2.67 -12.97 -6.85
CA SER A 52 -4.03 -12.43 -6.73
C SER A 52 -4.86 -13.17 -5.68
N ALA A 53 -4.75 -14.50 -5.59
CA ALA A 53 -5.41 -15.29 -4.54
C ALA A 53 -4.95 -14.84 -3.14
N GLY A 54 -3.65 -14.64 -2.94
CA GLY A 54 -3.11 -14.12 -1.69
C GLY A 54 -3.65 -12.71 -1.38
N THR A 55 -3.70 -11.80 -2.36
CA THR A 55 -4.23 -10.44 -2.16
C THR A 55 -5.73 -10.40 -1.90
N ILE A 56 -6.52 -11.30 -2.50
CA ILE A 56 -7.93 -11.48 -2.17
C ILE A 56 -8.09 -11.88 -0.70
N MET A 57 -7.31 -12.86 -0.24
CA MET A 57 -7.35 -13.29 1.16
C MET A 57 -6.97 -12.15 2.12
N ILE A 58 -5.98 -11.32 1.78
CA ILE A 58 -5.63 -10.13 2.56
C ILE A 58 -6.82 -9.15 2.59
N GLY A 59 -7.42 -8.85 1.45
CA GLY A 59 -8.56 -7.95 1.35
C GLY A 59 -9.76 -8.40 2.19
N LEU A 60 -10.08 -9.69 2.14
CA LEU A 60 -11.14 -10.28 2.96
C LEU A 60 -10.79 -10.22 4.46
N SER A 61 -9.54 -10.53 4.82
CA SER A 61 -9.10 -10.50 6.22
C SER A 61 -9.09 -9.07 6.80
N ALA A 62 -8.84 -8.05 5.98
CA ALA A 62 -8.86 -6.64 6.42
C ALA A 62 -10.22 -6.23 6.98
N LEU A 63 -11.32 -6.86 6.52
CA LEU A 63 -12.68 -6.65 7.04
C LEU A 63 -12.85 -7.16 8.49
N PHE A 64 -12.04 -8.12 8.91
CA PHE A 64 -12.14 -8.79 10.21
C PHE A 64 -10.90 -8.56 11.10
N GLY A 65 -9.82 -8.01 10.55
CA GLY A 65 -8.52 -7.90 11.19
C GLY A 65 -8.55 -7.14 12.52
N GLY A 66 -9.34 -6.07 12.61
CA GLY A 66 -9.56 -5.34 13.85
C GLY A 66 -10.15 -6.22 14.95
N ARG A 67 -11.19 -7.00 14.64
CA ARG A 67 -11.85 -7.92 15.60
C ARG A 67 -10.93 -9.04 16.07
N MET A 68 -10.10 -9.56 15.17
CA MET A 68 -9.13 -10.59 15.52
C MET A 68 -8.07 -10.05 16.47
N LEU A 69 -7.57 -8.84 16.21
CA LEU A 69 -6.63 -8.16 17.07
C LEU A 69 -7.26 -7.78 18.44
N ASP A 70 -8.56 -7.45 18.47
CA ASP A 70 -9.31 -7.18 19.70
C ASP A 70 -9.43 -8.42 20.60
N ARG A 71 -9.69 -9.59 19.99
CA ARG A 71 -9.90 -10.84 20.71
C ARG A 71 -8.63 -11.54 21.13
N LEU A 72 -7.63 -11.58 20.26
CA LEU A 72 -6.41 -12.37 20.47
C LEU A 72 -5.24 -11.51 21.00
N GLY A 73 -5.27 -10.19 20.83
CA GLY A 73 -4.12 -9.33 21.00
C GLY A 73 -3.10 -9.49 19.86
N HIS A 74 -2.05 -8.67 19.86
CA HIS A 74 -1.09 -8.65 18.75
C HIS A 74 -0.08 -9.82 18.77
N ARG A 75 0.30 -10.35 19.95
CA ARG A 75 1.32 -11.39 20.05
C ARG A 75 0.96 -12.68 19.28
N PRO A 76 -0.17 -13.36 19.57
CA PRO A 76 -0.54 -14.56 18.81
C PRO A 76 -0.79 -14.26 17.33
N VAL A 77 -1.30 -13.08 17.00
CA VAL A 77 -1.49 -12.64 15.60
C VAL A 77 -0.16 -12.60 14.86
N PHE A 78 0.87 -12.01 15.46
CA PHE A 78 2.20 -11.95 14.82
C PHE A 78 2.87 -13.32 14.78
N VAL A 79 2.78 -14.14 15.83
CA VAL A 79 3.31 -15.52 15.79
C VAL A 79 2.67 -16.32 14.66
N LEU A 80 1.34 -16.30 14.54
CA LEU A 80 0.63 -16.99 13.45
C LEU A 80 1.07 -16.47 12.07
N GLY A 81 1.16 -15.15 11.91
CA GLY A 81 1.63 -14.53 10.66
C GLY A 81 3.03 -14.97 10.28
N GLY A 82 3.95 -14.93 11.23
CA GLY A 82 5.34 -15.36 11.04
C GLY A 82 5.46 -16.83 10.67
N VAL A 83 4.80 -17.71 11.40
CA VAL A 83 4.87 -19.18 11.17
C VAL A 83 4.20 -19.56 9.85
N ILE A 84 2.93 -19.18 9.66
CA ILE A 84 2.16 -19.58 8.46
C ILE A 84 2.75 -18.94 7.20
N GLY A 85 3.11 -17.65 7.27
CA GLY A 85 3.67 -16.93 6.12
C GLY A 85 5.01 -17.50 5.69
N THR A 86 5.90 -17.78 6.65
CA THR A 86 7.21 -18.41 6.37
C THR A 86 7.03 -19.81 5.79
N ALA A 87 6.20 -20.65 6.42
CA ALA A 87 5.93 -21.99 5.93
C ALA A 87 5.33 -21.99 4.51
N GLY A 88 4.41 -21.07 4.22
CA GLY A 88 3.83 -20.91 2.89
C GLY A 88 4.88 -20.57 1.83
N LEU A 89 5.72 -19.55 2.06
CA LEU A 89 6.75 -19.17 1.09
C LEU A 89 7.88 -20.20 0.97
N ILE A 90 8.24 -20.92 2.05
CA ILE A 90 9.18 -22.06 1.96
C ILE A 90 8.55 -23.15 1.07
N THR A 91 7.27 -23.48 1.26
CA THR A 91 6.55 -24.43 0.40
C THR A 91 6.58 -23.99 -1.06
N ALA A 92 6.32 -22.71 -1.34
CA ALA A 92 6.42 -22.17 -2.71
C ALA A 92 7.85 -22.31 -3.27
N SER A 93 8.88 -22.04 -2.48
CA SER A 93 10.28 -22.10 -2.91
C SER A 93 10.79 -23.53 -3.17
N THR A 94 10.19 -24.53 -2.55
CA THR A 94 10.55 -25.97 -2.71
C THR A 94 9.64 -26.69 -3.70
N ALA A 95 8.66 -25.99 -4.28
CA ALA A 95 7.68 -26.58 -5.16
C ALA A 95 8.31 -27.16 -6.43
N SER A 96 7.95 -28.42 -6.74
CA SER A 96 8.20 -29.10 -8.00
C SER A 96 6.97 -29.09 -8.94
N HIS A 97 5.79 -28.75 -8.40
CA HIS A 97 4.55 -28.65 -9.14
C HIS A 97 3.92 -27.26 -8.96
N VAL A 98 3.32 -26.75 -10.03
CA VAL A 98 2.69 -25.43 -10.04
C VAL A 98 1.59 -25.29 -8.99
N ALA A 99 0.83 -26.36 -8.70
CA ALA A 99 -0.20 -26.33 -7.67
C ALA A 99 0.38 -26.12 -6.25
N THR A 100 1.52 -26.76 -5.93
CA THR A 100 2.22 -26.56 -4.65
C THR A 100 2.74 -25.13 -4.53
N PHE A 101 3.32 -24.60 -5.62
CA PHE A 101 3.73 -23.20 -5.68
C PHE A 101 2.54 -22.28 -5.45
N PHE A 102 1.43 -22.51 -6.15
CA PHE A 102 0.23 -21.69 -6.05
C PHE A 102 -0.27 -21.59 -4.60
N VAL A 103 -0.46 -22.75 -3.96
CA VAL A 103 -0.96 -22.81 -2.57
C VAL A 103 0.04 -22.16 -1.61
N GLY A 104 1.33 -22.48 -1.73
CA GLY A 104 2.38 -21.93 -0.88
C GLY A 104 2.51 -20.40 -1.02
N SER A 105 2.53 -19.89 -2.25
CA SER A 105 2.58 -18.46 -2.57
C SER A 105 1.36 -17.71 -2.04
N ALA A 106 0.16 -18.22 -2.32
CA ALA A 106 -1.10 -17.59 -1.89
C ALA A 106 -1.22 -17.56 -0.35
N ILE A 107 -0.95 -18.67 0.33
CA ILE A 107 -1.00 -18.74 1.80
C ILE A 107 0.10 -17.88 2.43
N GLY A 108 1.32 -17.94 1.89
CA GLY A 108 2.44 -17.16 2.39
C GLY A 108 2.17 -15.65 2.33
N LEU A 109 1.73 -15.18 1.16
CA LEU A 109 1.34 -13.78 0.97
C LEU A 109 0.14 -13.41 1.86
N ALA A 110 -0.89 -14.26 1.89
CA ALA A 110 -2.08 -14.02 2.71
C ALA A 110 -1.73 -13.88 4.19
N ALA A 111 -0.91 -14.77 4.75
CA ALA A 111 -0.54 -14.73 6.16
C ALA A 111 0.28 -13.49 6.51
N PHE A 112 1.34 -13.19 5.74
CA PHE A 112 2.13 -11.98 5.96
C PHE A 112 1.30 -10.71 5.79
N GLY A 113 0.46 -10.64 4.76
CA GLY A 113 -0.35 -9.46 4.50
C GLY A 113 -1.50 -9.28 5.49
N SER A 114 -2.27 -10.35 5.76
CA SER A 114 -3.41 -10.29 6.68
C SER A 114 -3.01 -9.94 8.12
N LEU A 115 -1.82 -10.35 8.53
CA LEU A 115 -1.37 -10.27 9.92
C LEU A 115 -0.23 -9.25 10.13
N GLY A 116 0.31 -8.62 9.05
CA GLY A 116 1.43 -7.68 9.14
C GLY A 116 1.28 -6.39 8.34
N PHE A 117 0.20 -6.20 7.54
CA PHE A 117 -0.02 -4.95 6.81
C PHE A 117 -0.59 -3.85 7.73
N TYR A 118 -0.73 -2.66 7.17
CA TYR A 118 -1.12 -1.45 7.89
C TYR A 118 -2.41 -1.59 8.73
N HIS A 119 -3.39 -2.36 8.30
CA HIS A 119 -4.63 -2.57 9.08
C HIS A 119 -4.38 -3.24 10.44
N VAL A 120 -3.29 -4.00 10.59
CA VAL A 120 -2.87 -4.59 11.87
C VAL A 120 -1.81 -3.73 12.56
N THR A 121 -0.76 -3.34 11.83
CA THR A 121 0.38 -2.64 12.43
C THR A 121 0.04 -1.22 12.88
N MET A 122 -0.81 -0.47 12.13
CA MET A 122 -1.31 0.85 12.57
C MET A 122 -2.22 0.73 13.80
N THR A 123 -3.13 -0.26 13.80
CA THR A 123 -3.99 -0.50 14.96
C THR A 123 -3.16 -0.81 16.21
N THR A 124 -2.13 -1.64 16.06
CA THR A 124 -1.20 -1.95 17.17
C THR A 124 -0.42 -0.71 17.59
N ALA A 125 0.08 0.10 16.64
CA ALA A 125 0.80 1.33 16.94
C ALA A 125 -0.06 2.35 17.73
N VAL A 126 -1.33 2.51 17.35
CA VAL A 126 -2.29 3.37 18.06
C VAL A 126 -2.52 2.89 19.50
N ARG A 127 -2.69 1.58 19.71
CA ARG A 127 -2.89 1.01 21.03
C ARG A 127 -1.68 1.18 21.95
N LEU A 128 -0.49 1.07 21.40
CA LEU A 128 0.76 1.26 22.15
C LEU A 128 1.07 2.75 22.38
N ASN A 129 0.47 3.66 21.61
CA ASN A 129 0.69 5.09 21.70
C ASN A 129 -0.62 5.87 21.85
N PRO A 130 -1.44 5.64 22.89
CA PRO A 130 -2.79 6.21 23.02
C PRO A 130 -2.79 7.75 23.18
N ARG A 131 -1.68 8.35 23.61
CA ARG A 131 -1.54 9.81 23.77
C ARG A 131 -1.20 10.53 22.49
N GLU A 132 -0.53 9.85 21.53
CA GLU A 132 -0.04 10.43 20.25
C GLU A 132 -0.34 9.50 19.05
N PRO A 133 -1.59 9.03 18.86
CA PRO A 133 -1.92 8.02 17.87
C PRO A 133 -1.61 8.47 16.43
N ALA A 134 -1.93 9.71 16.08
CA ALA A 134 -1.70 10.27 14.76
C ALA A 134 -0.21 10.33 14.41
N ARG A 135 0.63 10.67 15.39
CA ARG A 135 2.09 10.72 15.22
C ARG A 135 2.68 9.32 15.04
N ALA A 136 2.20 8.34 15.81
CA ALA A 136 2.62 6.95 15.66
C ALA A 136 2.30 6.40 14.25
N ILE A 137 1.08 6.66 13.74
CA ILE A 137 0.68 6.31 12.37
C ILE A 137 1.58 7.00 11.34
N ALA A 138 1.82 8.32 11.48
CA ALA A 138 2.63 9.07 10.54
C ALA A 138 4.06 8.51 10.44
N VAL A 139 4.70 8.22 11.58
CA VAL A 139 6.05 7.63 11.59
C VAL A 139 6.02 6.22 11.00
N LEU A 140 5.03 5.38 11.34
CA LEU A 140 4.90 4.03 10.79
C LEU A 140 4.73 4.04 9.26
N THR A 141 3.99 4.99 8.72
CA THR A 141 3.81 5.10 7.26
C THR A 141 5.09 5.49 6.52
N ILE A 142 5.98 6.25 7.17
CA ILE A 142 7.31 6.56 6.63
C ILE A 142 8.14 5.27 6.52
N TRP A 143 8.16 4.44 7.58
CA TRP A 143 8.84 3.14 7.53
C TRP A 143 8.32 2.27 6.37
N GLY A 144 7.02 2.11 6.22
CA GLY A 144 6.46 1.28 5.17
C GLY A 144 6.73 1.77 3.75
N ALA A 145 7.01 3.07 3.55
CA ALA A 145 7.43 3.59 2.25
C ALA A 145 8.81 3.07 1.82
N LEU A 146 9.66 2.66 2.78
CA LEU A 146 10.99 2.10 2.49
C LEU A 146 10.93 0.65 1.99
N ALA A 147 9.79 -0.04 2.15
CA ALA A 147 9.68 -1.46 1.79
C ALA A 147 10.03 -1.73 0.32
N THR A 148 9.51 -0.94 -0.61
CA THR A 148 9.83 -1.09 -2.04
C THR A 148 11.27 -0.70 -2.37
N ALA A 149 11.79 0.34 -1.73
CA ALA A 149 13.16 0.81 -1.94
C ALA A 149 14.21 -0.21 -1.48
N ILE A 150 13.89 -1.01 -0.47
CA ILE A 150 14.78 -2.03 0.09
C ILE A 150 14.59 -3.38 -0.63
N PHE A 151 13.34 -3.85 -0.72
CA PHE A 151 13.07 -5.21 -1.15
C PHE A 151 13.12 -5.43 -2.66
N LEU A 152 12.81 -4.42 -3.50
CA LEU A 152 12.88 -4.62 -4.95
C LEU A 152 14.34 -4.81 -5.44
N PRO A 153 15.29 -3.90 -5.14
CA PRO A 153 16.69 -4.15 -5.50
C PRO A 153 17.30 -5.31 -4.71
N GLY A 154 16.89 -5.50 -3.44
CA GLY A 154 17.35 -6.63 -2.63
C GLY A 154 16.91 -7.98 -3.19
N ALA A 155 15.66 -8.11 -3.65
CA ALA A 155 15.15 -9.31 -4.28
C ALA A 155 15.87 -9.62 -5.59
N ALA A 156 16.15 -8.58 -6.41
CA ALA A 156 16.90 -8.75 -7.65
C ALA A 156 18.35 -9.20 -7.40
N TRP A 157 19.00 -8.64 -6.37
CA TRP A 157 20.34 -9.04 -5.98
C TRP A 157 20.35 -10.48 -5.44
N LEU A 158 19.45 -10.83 -4.52
CA LEU A 158 19.33 -12.19 -3.99
C LEU A 158 19.03 -13.21 -5.07
N GLU A 159 18.20 -12.85 -6.05
CA GLU A 159 17.87 -13.71 -7.19
C GLU A 159 19.10 -13.94 -8.07
N ALA A 160 19.84 -12.88 -8.41
CA ALA A 160 21.02 -12.96 -9.24
C ALA A 160 22.15 -13.82 -8.62
N GLU A 161 22.34 -13.74 -7.29
CA GLU A 161 23.41 -14.45 -6.58
C GLU A 161 23.02 -15.90 -6.19
N PHE A 162 21.77 -16.14 -5.80
CA PHE A 162 21.35 -17.40 -5.18
C PHE A 162 20.19 -18.10 -5.87
N GLY A 163 19.64 -17.47 -6.93
CA GLY A 163 18.44 -17.92 -7.63
C GLY A 163 17.16 -17.65 -6.83
N TRP A 164 16.00 -17.66 -7.53
CA TRP A 164 14.72 -17.27 -6.96
C TRP A 164 14.25 -18.11 -5.76
N ARG A 165 14.58 -19.42 -5.75
CA ARG A 165 14.23 -20.32 -4.64
C ARG A 165 14.89 -19.92 -3.33
N SER A 166 16.19 -19.66 -3.37
CA SER A 166 16.95 -19.24 -2.18
C SER A 166 16.59 -17.80 -1.78
N ALA A 167 16.41 -16.89 -2.75
CA ALA A 167 15.93 -15.55 -2.51
C ALA A 167 14.60 -15.55 -1.74
N THR A 168 13.64 -16.37 -2.19
CA THR A 168 12.34 -16.54 -1.52
C THR A 168 12.50 -17.05 -0.08
N ARG A 169 13.36 -18.06 0.16
CA ARG A 169 13.61 -18.62 1.52
C ARG A 169 14.21 -17.58 2.44
N ILE A 170 15.23 -16.83 1.97
CA ILE A 170 15.88 -15.77 2.74
C ILE A 170 14.88 -14.69 3.12
N MET A 171 14.10 -14.18 2.17
CA MET A 171 13.08 -13.17 2.44
C MET A 171 11.97 -13.68 3.35
N ALA A 172 11.54 -14.93 3.20
CA ALA A 172 10.57 -15.57 4.10
C ALA A 172 11.10 -15.67 5.53
N GLY A 173 12.36 -16.10 5.68
CA GLY A 173 13.02 -16.21 6.98
C GLY A 173 13.19 -14.85 7.68
N LEU A 174 13.64 -13.83 6.93
CA LEU A 174 13.75 -12.46 7.45
C LEU A 174 12.39 -11.91 7.91
N THR A 175 11.34 -12.14 7.12
CA THR A 175 9.99 -11.68 7.46
C THR A 175 9.44 -12.44 8.67
N GLY A 176 9.59 -13.77 8.68
CA GLY A 176 9.22 -14.57 9.84
C GLY A 176 9.91 -14.12 11.12
N ALA A 177 11.23 -13.85 11.05
CA ALA A 177 11.99 -13.32 12.17
C ALA A 177 11.45 -11.95 12.63
N ALA A 178 11.12 -11.04 11.70
CA ALA A 178 10.53 -9.73 12.03
C ALA A 178 9.17 -9.88 12.76
N PHE A 179 8.33 -10.82 12.33
CA PHE A 179 7.08 -11.14 13.01
C PHE A 179 7.29 -11.69 14.43
N LEU A 180 8.22 -12.64 14.60
CA LEU A 180 8.52 -13.23 15.90
C LEU A 180 9.17 -12.22 16.85
N LEU A 181 10.07 -11.37 16.34
CA LEU A 181 10.65 -10.27 17.10
C LEU A 181 9.58 -9.26 17.54
N ALA A 182 8.65 -8.90 16.67
CA ALA A 182 7.54 -8.03 17.03
C ALA A 182 6.65 -8.66 18.12
N ALA A 183 6.35 -9.95 18.01
CA ALA A 183 5.59 -10.67 19.03
C ALA A 183 6.33 -10.72 20.40
N ALA A 184 7.67 -10.82 20.40
CA ALA A 184 8.48 -10.90 21.60
C ALA A 184 8.74 -9.54 22.26
N LEU A 185 9.05 -8.51 21.46
CA LEU A 185 9.54 -7.23 21.95
C LEU A 185 8.42 -6.23 22.29
N LEU A 186 7.26 -6.33 21.64
CA LEU A 186 6.16 -5.39 21.90
C LEU A 186 5.49 -5.67 23.25
N PRO A 187 5.17 -4.61 24.04
CA PRO A 187 4.41 -4.74 25.28
C PRO A 187 3.04 -5.39 25.01
N SER A 188 2.60 -6.31 25.86
CA SER A 188 1.28 -6.93 25.72
C SER A 188 0.17 -5.89 25.82
N THR A 189 -0.74 -5.87 24.84
CA THR A 189 -1.96 -5.10 24.92
C THR A 189 -3.08 -5.99 25.43
N THR A 190 -3.81 -5.51 26.45
CA THR A 190 -5.02 -6.20 26.90
C THR A 190 -6.06 -6.24 25.77
N PRO A 191 -6.73 -7.39 25.57
CA PRO A 191 -7.87 -7.46 24.69
C PRO A 191 -8.92 -6.40 25.11
N THR A 192 -9.43 -5.66 24.17
CA THR A 192 -10.45 -4.63 24.43
C THR A 192 -11.81 -5.18 24.02
N GLU A 193 -12.80 -5.14 24.91
CA GLU A 193 -14.16 -5.44 24.52
C GLU A 193 -14.63 -4.46 23.45
N SER A 194 -14.93 -4.99 22.26
CA SER A 194 -15.36 -4.21 21.12
C SER A 194 -16.74 -3.62 21.39
N THR A 195 -16.83 -2.31 21.60
CA THR A 195 -18.08 -1.58 21.43
C THR A 195 -18.61 -1.83 20.02
N SER A 196 -19.90 -1.99 19.86
CA SER A 196 -20.59 -2.41 18.63
C SER A 196 -20.14 -1.61 17.41
N GLN A 197 -19.24 -2.19 16.63
CA GLN A 197 -18.85 -1.60 15.35
C GLN A 197 -19.93 -1.89 14.31
N PRO A 198 -20.24 -0.94 13.41
CA PRO A 198 -21.21 -1.15 12.35
C PRO A 198 -20.83 -2.38 11.51
N SER A 199 -21.83 -3.10 11.05
CA SER A 199 -21.58 -4.27 10.21
C SER A 199 -20.98 -3.85 8.86
N VAL A 200 -20.15 -4.72 8.26
CA VAL A 200 -19.58 -4.49 6.92
C VAL A 200 -20.69 -4.20 5.91
N GLY A 201 -21.84 -4.91 6.04
CA GLY A 201 -23.00 -4.70 5.17
C GLY A 201 -23.65 -3.31 5.30
N GLU A 202 -23.69 -2.74 6.49
CA GLU A 202 -24.20 -1.37 6.70
C GLU A 202 -23.27 -0.32 6.08
N ILE A 203 -21.96 -0.49 6.24
CA ILE A 203 -20.97 0.39 5.61
C ILE A 203 -21.07 0.29 4.09
N LEU A 204 -21.16 -0.92 3.54
CA LEU A 204 -21.29 -1.14 2.10
C LEU A 204 -22.58 -0.51 1.56
N LYS A 205 -23.69 -0.68 2.26
CA LYS A 205 -24.98 -0.11 1.89
C LYS A 205 -24.94 1.43 1.88
N SER A 206 -24.39 2.06 2.90
CA SER A 206 -24.20 3.52 2.94
C SER A 206 -23.26 4.02 1.84
N THR A 207 -22.21 3.27 1.54
CA THR A 207 -21.21 3.57 0.49
C THR A 207 -21.83 3.55 -0.92
N VAL A 208 -22.79 2.66 -1.17
CA VAL A 208 -23.43 2.54 -2.50
C VAL A 208 -24.64 3.47 -2.64
N ALA A 209 -25.33 3.80 -1.53
CA ALA A 209 -26.54 4.59 -1.53
C ALA A 209 -26.30 6.05 -1.97
N GLU A 210 -25.22 6.66 -1.51
CA GLU A 210 -24.91 8.07 -1.76
C GLU A 210 -23.96 8.23 -2.95
N ARG A 211 -24.14 9.32 -3.73
CA ARG A 211 -23.38 9.55 -4.96
C ARG A 211 -21.89 9.80 -4.70
N ALA A 212 -21.55 10.60 -3.68
CA ALA A 212 -20.15 10.94 -3.38
C ALA A 212 -19.35 9.74 -2.84
N PRO A 213 -19.79 8.99 -1.82
CA PRO A 213 -19.14 7.76 -1.39
C PRO A 213 -18.98 6.73 -2.51
N ARG A 214 -20.02 6.57 -3.37
CA ARG A 214 -19.97 5.64 -4.50
C ARG A 214 -18.88 6.00 -5.51
N LEU A 215 -18.79 7.27 -5.91
CA LEU A 215 -17.74 7.75 -6.83
C LEU A 215 -16.35 7.57 -6.22
N PHE A 216 -16.21 7.85 -4.92
CA PHE A 216 -14.96 7.64 -4.21
C PHE A 216 -14.57 6.16 -4.15
N THR A 217 -15.53 5.26 -3.90
CA THR A 217 -15.30 3.80 -3.90
C THR A 217 -14.84 3.31 -5.26
N LEU A 218 -15.47 3.79 -6.34
CA LEU A 218 -15.04 3.47 -7.71
C LEU A 218 -13.61 3.98 -7.98
N ALA A 219 -13.30 5.21 -7.59
CA ALA A 219 -11.96 5.75 -7.73
C ALA A 219 -10.91 4.92 -6.98
N VAL A 220 -11.20 4.51 -5.73
CA VAL A 220 -10.33 3.65 -4.92
C VAL A 220 -10.16 2.26 -5.57
N GLY A 221 -11.26 1.67 -6.06
CA GLY A 221 -11.23 0.36 -6.72
C GLY A 221 -10.40 0.36 -8.00
N PHE A 222 -10.62 1.32 -8.89
CA PHE A 222 -9.82 1.48 -10.12
C PHE A 222 -8.37 1.88 -9.82
N GLY A 223 -8.14 2.71 -8.78
CA GLY A 223 -6.80 3.02 -8.29
C GLY A 223 -6.08 1.76 -7.79
N GLY A 224 -6.80 0.87 -7.08
CA GLY A 224 -6.29 -0.43 -6.64
C GLY A 224 -5.92 -1.33 -7.81
N LEU A 225 -6.77 -1.39 -8.85
CA LEU A 225 -6.51 -2.15 -10.06
C LEU A 225 -5.24 -1.67 -10.77
N ALA A 226 -5.09 -0.36 -10.96
CA ALA A 226 -3.91 0.24 -11.57
C ALA A 226 -2.65 -0.05 -10.74
N MET A 227 -2.71 0.16 -9.42
CA MET A 227 -1.58 0.01 -8.50
C MET A 227 -1.12 -1.45 -8.42
N SER A 228 -2.05 -2.41 -8.27
CA SER A 228 -1.74 -3.84 -8.16
C SER A 228 -1.11 -4.38 -9.45
N THR A 229 -1.67 -4.01 -10.62
CA THR A 229 -1.13 -4.40 -11.93
C THR A 229 0.27 -3.79 -12.13
N MET A 230 0.44 -2.50 -11.87
CA MET A 230 1.74 -1.82 -11.97
C MET A 230 2.77 -2.48 -11.04
N LEU A 231 2.39 -2.83 -9.82
CA LEU A 231 3.28 -3.43 -8.85
C LEU A 231 3.89 -4.74 -9.36
N VAL A 232 3.07 -5.62 -9.91
CA VAL A 232 3.51 -6.93 -10.38
C VAL A 232 4.31 -6.81 -11.69
N PHE A 233 3.89 -5.96 -12.62
CA PHE A 233 4.43 -5.94 -13.97
C PHE A 233 5.42 -4.81 -14.26
N GLN A 234 5.70 -3.88 -13.33
CA GLN A 234 6.63 -2.77 -13.61
C GLN A 234 8.04 -3.25 -13.98
N VAL A 235 8.57 -4.29 -13.33
CA VAL A 235 9.88 -4.85 -13.67
C VAL A 235 9.81 -5.61 -14.99
N PRO A 236 8.89 -6.59 -15.19
CA PRO A 236 8.70 -7.22 -16.49
C PRO A 236 8.50 -6.26 -17.67
N VAL A 237 7.76 -5.15 -17.48
CA VAL A 237 7.58 -4.14 -18.54
C VAL A 237 8.87 -3.43 -18.88
N MET A 238 9.64 -3.00 -17.88
CA MET A 238 10.93 -2.34 -18.09
C MET A 238 11.95 -3.27 -18.72
N THR A 239 11.98 -4.56 -18.35
CA THR A 239 12.86 -5.54 -18.96
C THR A 239 12.45 -5.85 -20.41
N ALA A 240 11.16 -5.97 -20.71
CA ALA A 240 10.63 -6.10 -22.07
C ALA A 240 10.92 -4.86 -22.93
N ALA A 241 11.09 -3.69 -22.32
CA ALA A 241 11.51 -2.47 -23.00
C ALA A 241 13.03 -2.36 -23.23
N GLY A 242 13.83 -3.32 -22.72
CA GLY A 242 15.28 -3.44 -22.95
C GLY A 242 16.16 -3.06 -21.76
N LEU A 243 15.61 -2.73 -20.59
CA LEU A 243 16.43 -2.51 -19.39
C LEU A 243 16.85 -3.85 -18.76
N GLY A 244 18.07 -3.91 -18.22
CA GLY A 244 18.49 -5.06 -17.43
C GLY A 244 17.67 -5.20 -16.14
N THR A 245 17.44 -6.44 -15.68
CA THR A 245 16.59 -6.76 -14.52
C THR A 245 17.00 -6.00 -13.25
N ALA A 246 18.31 -5.92 -12.95
CA ALA A 246 18.82 -5.17 -11.80
C ALA A 246 18.48 -3.67 -11.88
N THR A 247 18.63 -3.08 -13.08
CA THR A 247 18.26 -1.67 -13.31
C THR A 247 16.75 -1.46 -13.17
N ALA A 248 15.94 -2.33 -13.77
CA ALA A 248 14.49 -2.27 -13.68
C ALA A 248 14.00 -2.39 -12.22
N ALA A 249 14.57 -3.33 -11.45
CA ALA A 249 14.26 -3.49 -10.04
C ALA A 249 14.69 -2.26 -9.21
N SER A 250 15.86 -1.67 -9.53
CA SER A 250 16.32 -0.43 -8.87
C SER A 250 15.40 0.75 -9.17
N MET A 251 14.90 0.88 -10.41
CA MET A 251 13.94 1.93 -10.78
C MET A 251 12.58 1.72 -10.11
N ALA A 252 12.14 0.47 -9.98
CA ALA A 252 10.95 0.13 -9.21
C ALA A 252 11.13 0.42 -7.70
N GLY A 253 12.32 0.20 -7.15
CA GLY A 253 12.71 0.61 -5.80
C GLY A 253 12.71 2.13 -5.62
N LEU A 254 13.29 2.86 -6.58
CA LEU A 254 13.28 4.33 -6.62
C LEU A 254 11.84 4.87 -6.64
N ARG A 255 10.94 4.25 -7.42
CA ARG A 255 9.51 4.59 -7.39
C ARG A 255 8.94 4.49 -5.97
N GLY A 256 9.33 3.45 -5.24
CA GLY A 256 8.94 3.28 -3.83
C GLY A 256 9.48 4.41 -2.94
N PHE A 257 10.71 4.79 -3.10
CA PHE A 257 11.31 5.91 -2.38
C PHE A 257 10.62 7.25 -2.73
N CYS A 258 10.32 7.49 -3.99
CA CYS A 258 9.61 8.68 -4.47
C CYS A 258 8.17 8.81 -3.94
N GLN A 259 7.60 7.76 -3.31
CA GLN A 259 6.34 7.89 -2.56
C GLN A 259 6.45 8.89 -1.39
N LEU A 260 7.63 9.08 -0.82
CA LEU A 260 7.86 10.11 0.19
C LEU A 260 7.60 11.51 -0.37
N GLY A 261 7.93 11.75 -1.63
CA GLY A 261 7.64 13.01 -2.33
C GLY A 261 6.14 13.32 -2.44
N GLY A 262 5.29 12.30 -2.47
CA GLY A 262 3.83 12.46 -2.41
C GLY A 262 3.27 12.63 -0.99
N ARG A 263 3.96 12.14 0.02
CA ARG A 263 3.50 12.16 1.43
C ARG A 263 3.96 13.39 2.20
N VAL A 264 5.25 13.74 2.08
CA VAL A 264 5.85 14.84 2.85
C VAL A 264 5.22 16.20 2.53
N PRO A 265 5.07 16.61 1.24
CA PRO A 265 4.45 17.90 0.90
C PRO A 265 2.92 17.86 0.84
N LEU A 266 2.28 16.78 1.31
CA LEU A 266 0.84 16.60 1.12
C LEU A 266 0.01 17.68 1.82
N THR A 267 0.37 18.06 3.03
CA THR A 267 -0.37 19.09 3.78
C THR A 267 -0.40 20.44 3.05
N PRO A 268 0.72 21.01 2.61
CA PRO A 268 0.69 22.24 1.79
C PRO A 268 -0.06 22.05 0.46
N ILE A 269 0.07 20.88 -0.20
CA ILE A 269 -0.65 20.59 -1.45
C ILE A 269 -2.16 20.61 -1.21
N VAL A 270 -2.65 19.94 -0.16
CA VAL A 270 -4.06 19.92 0.20
C VAL A 270 -4.58 21.28 0.61
N ASN A 271 -3.77 22.07 1.35
CA ASN A 271 -4.16 23.43 1.74
C ASN A 271 -4.28 24.37 0.53
N TRP A 272 -3.47 24.16 -0.52
CA TRP A 272 -3.48 24.99 -1.72
C TRP A 272 -4.54 24.55 -2.74
N LEU A 273 -4.62 23.25 -3.05
CA LEU A 273 -5.51 22.68 -4.09
C LEU A 273 -6.88 22.25 -3.57
N GLY A 274 -6.97 21.92 -2.27
CA GLY A 274 -8.09 21.15 -1.71
C GLY A 274 -7.90 19.64 -1.87
N ARG A 275 -8.65 18.84 -1.07
CA ARG A 275 -8.53 17.38 -1.01
C ARG A 275 -8.85 16.70 -2.35
N ASP A 276 -9.89 17.15 -3.03
CA ASP A 276 -10.37 16.52 -4.28
C ASP A 276 -9.42 16.75 -5.45
N ARG A 277 -8.92 17.97 -5.60
CA ARG A 277 -7.93 18.28 -6.64
C ARG A 277 -6.59 17.61 -6.37
N ALA A 278 -6.22 17.43 -5.11
CA ALA A 278 -5.03 16.67 -4.73
C ALA A 278 -5.20 15.18 -5.09
N LEU A 279 -6.39 14.59 -4.93
CA LEU A 279 -6.71 13.23 -5.40
C LEU A 279 -6.65 13.13 -6.93
N VAL A 280 -7.22 14.11 -7.64
CA VAL A 280 -7.12 14.18 -9.12
C VAL A 280 -5.65 14.21 -9.53
N LEU A 281 -4.83 15.04 -8.90
CA LEU A 281 -3.39 15.11 -9.17
C LEU A 281 -2.71 13.76 -8.94
N ALA A 282 -3.02 13.07 -7.84
CA ALA A 282 -2.44 11.78 -7.50
C ALA A 282 -2.78 10.70 -8.56
N PHE A 283 -4.04 10.57 -8.96
CA PHE A 283 -4.44 9.59 -9.98
C PHE A 283 -3.98 9.98 -11.39
N SER A 284 -3.94 11.29 -11.71
CA SER A 284 -3.35 11.76 -12.97
C SER A 284 -1.85 11.43 -13.04
N ALA A 285 -1.12 11.60 -11.94
CA ALA A 285 0.27 11.18 -11.85
C ALA A 285 0.43 9.66 -12.04
N MET A 286 -0.47 8.84 -11.49
CA MET A 286 -0.47 7.39 -11.75
C MET A 286 -0.75 7.06 -13.23
N THR A 287 -1.66 7.79 -13.88
CA THR A 287 -1.96 7.63 -15.32
C THR A 287 -0.73 7.96 -16.18
N ILE A 288 -0.11 9.12 -15.93
CA ILE A 288 1.13 9.54 -16.61
C ILE A 288 2.26 8.54 -16.32
N GLY A 289 2.35 8.07 -15.06
CA GLY A 289 3.29 7.02 -14.67
C GLY A 289 3.11 5.74 -15.48
N GLY A 290 1.87 5.31 -15.75
CA GLY A 290 1.60 4.16 -16.63
C GLY A 290 2.09 4.39 -18.07
N VAL A 291 1.93 5.59 -18.62
CA VAL A 291 2.46 5.96 -19.94
C VAL A 291 3.99 5.95 -19.92
N LEU A 292 4.62 6.55 -18.92
CA LEU A 292 6.08 6.54 -18.77
C LEU A 292 6.63 5.13 -18.60
N LEU A 293 5.88 4.23 -17.94
CA LEU A 293 6.28 2.84 -17.77
C LEU A 293 6.40 2.10 -19.10
N VAL A 294 5.44 2.25 -20.01
CA VAL A 294 5.52 1.62 -21.33
C VAL A 294 6.66 2.18 -22.19
N LEU A 295 7.01 3.44 -21.97
CA LEU A 295 8.08 4.15 -22.69
C LEU A 295 9.47 3.97 -22.05
N SER A 296 9.60 3.21 -20.96
CA SER A 296 10.82 3.10 -20.14
C SER A 296 11.90 2.19 -20.77
N SER A 297 12.23 2.45 -22.03
CA SER A 297 13.36 1.79 -22.73
C SER A 297 14.73 2.33 -22.34
N THR A 298 14.78 3.47 -21.65
CA THR A 298 16.00 4.13 -21.19
C THR A 298 15.93 4.50 -19.72
N VAL A 299 17.08 4.58 -19.04
CA VAL A 299 17.15 4.93 -17.62
C VAL A 299 16.51 6.28 -17.30
N PRO A 300 16.69 7.38 -18.07
CA PRO A 300 16.04 8.64 -17.79
C PRO A 300 14.49 8.57 -17.78
N VAL A 301 13.91 7.81 -18.72
CA VAL A 301 12.44 7.63 -18.76
C VAL A 301 11.96 6.76 -17.59
N ALA A 302 12.72 5.73 -17.22
CA ALA A 302 12.42 4.90 -16.05
C ALA A 302 12.53 5.71 -14.74
N VAL A 303 13.47 6.66 -14.65
CA VAL A 303 13.54 7.63 -13.52
C VAL A 303 12.31 8.54 -13.51
N ALA A 304 11.90 9.08 -14.66
CA ALA A 304 10.69 9.90 -14.76
C ALA A 304 9.43 9.10 -14.33
N PHE A 305 9.32 7.83 -14.76
CA PHE A 305 8.29 6.91 -14.27
C PHE A 305 8.35 6.77 -12.74
N ALA A 306 9.53 6.51 -12.19
CA ALA A 306 9.71 6.31 -10.76
C ALA A 306 9.27 7.54 -9.94
N ILE A 307 9.62 8.74 -10.38
CA ILE A 307 9.24 10.00 -9.72
C ILE A 307 7.73 10.23 -9.81
N VAL A 308 7.18 10.17 -11.01
CA VAL A 308 5.78 10.55 -11.24
C VAL A 308 4.81 9.53 -10.66
N ALA A 309 5.01 8.24 -10.93
CA ALA A 309 4.19 7.17 -10.36
C ALA A 309 4.37 7.05 -8.84
N GLY A 310 5.61 7.23 -8.35
CA GLY A 310 5.91 7.23 -6.93
C GLY A 310 5.17 8.34 -6.19
N PHE A 311 5.21 9.57 -6.71
CA PHE A 311 4.45 10.70 -6.16
C PHE A 311 2.95 10.38 -6.10
N GLY A 312 2.35 9.92 -7.19
CA GLY A 312 0.91 9.61 -7.26
C GLY A 312 0.47 8.56 -6.22
N ILE A 313 1.19 7.44 -6.16
CA ILE A 313 0.92 6.35 -5.21
C ILE A 313 1.16 6.81 -3.77
N GLY A 314 2.21 7.60 -3.54
CA GLY A 314 2.55 8.13 -2.22
C GLY A 314 1.48 9.06 -1.66
N ALA A 315 0.96 9.97 -2.49
CA ALA A 315 -0.09 10.91 -2.13
C ALA A 315 -1.45 10.24 -1.92
N PHE A 316 -1.77 9.20 -2.71
CA PHE A 316 -3.08 8.55 -2.70
C PHE A 316 -3.45 7.97 -1.32
N SER A 317 -2.57 7.23 -0.67
CA SER A 317 -2.88 6.54 0.60
C SER A 317 -3.33 7.49 1.73
N PRO A 318 -2.62 8.58 2.06
CA PRO A 318 -3.10 9.54 3.06
C PRO A 318 -4.30 10.36 2.58
N LEU A 319 -4.42 10.67 1.28
CA LEU A 319 -5.59 11.36 0.72
C LEU A 319 -6.86 10.52 0.84
N GLN A 320 -6.74 9.20 0.69
CA GLN A 320 -7.85 8.27 0.92
C GLN A 320 -8.38 8.40 2.35
N GLY A 321 -7.50 8.47 3.35
CA GLY A 321 -7.88 8.70 4.75
C GLY A 321 -8.56 10.05 4.95
N MET A 322 -7.95 11.14 4.43
CA MET A 322 -8.49 12.51 4.56
C MET A 322 -9.86 12.68 3.88
N LYS A 323 -10.08 11.99 2.75
CA LYS A 323 -11.37 12.01 2.07
C LYS A 323 -12.40 11.16 2.81
N GLY A 324 -11.99 10.03 3.38
CA GLY A 324 -12.83 9.22 4.24
C GLY A 324 -13.36 9.99 5.46
N GLU A 325 -12.51 10.78 6.12
CA GLU A 325 -12.94 11.65 7.23
C GLU A 325 -13.99 12.70 6.83
N GLN A 326 -13.99 13.11 5.56
CA GLN A 326 -14.95 14.08 5.03
C GLN A 326 -16.29 13.45 4.69
N LEU A 327 -16.23 12.22 4.13
CA LEU A 327 -17.42 11.53 3.62
C LEU A 327 -18.18 10.72 4.68
N PHE A 328 -17.52 10.36 5.79
CA PHE A 328 -18.08 9.46 6.79
C PHE A 328 -17.99 10.03 8.21
N PRO A 329 -18.97 9.69 9.08
CA PRO A 329 -18.93 10.05 10.48
C PRO A 329 -17.69 9.51 11.20
N ARG A 330 -17.14 10.29 12.13
CA ARG A 330 -15.89 9.96 12.83
C ARG A 330 -15.96 8.69 13.66
N ASP A 331 -17.11 8.38 14.22
CA ASP A 331 -17.39 7.16 14.99
C ASP A 331 -17.27 5.87 14.17
N ARG A 332 -17.42 5.96 12.82
CA ARG A 332 -17.35 4.86 11.88
C ARG A 332 -16.06 4.84 11.03
N LEU A 333 -15.21 5.84 11.20
CA LEU A 333 -14.05 6.07 10.31
C LEU A 333 -13.12 4.85 10.25
N GLY A 334 -12.80 4.21 11.38
CA GLY A 334 -11.91 3.04 11.42
C GLY A 334 -12.45 1.85 10.62
N ALA A 335 -13.73 1.52 10.83
CA ALA A 335 -14.39 0.44 10.10
C ALA A 335 -14.51 0.76 8.60
N THR A 336 -14.80 2.01 8.26
CA THR A 336 -14.89 2.49 6.87
C THR A 336 -13.53 2.42 6.17
N MET A 337 -12.44 2.81 6.84
CA MET A 337 -11.10 2.68 6.28
C MET A 337 -10.70 1.22 6.05
N GLY A 338 -11.13 0.30 6.91
CA GLY A 338 -10.98 -1.15 6.69
C GLY A 338 -11.70 -1.62 5.42
N VAL A 339 -12.94 -1.16 5.20
CA VAL A 339 -13.70 -1.47 3.97
C VAL A 339 -13.00 -0.89 2.73
N TYR A 340 -12.52 0.34 2.77
CA TYR A 340 -11.79 0.90 1.63
C TYR A 340 -10.43 0.22 1.38
N GLY A 341 -9.75 -0.21 2.42
CA GLY A 341 -8.56 -1.06 2.29
C GLY A 341 -8.87 -2.39 1.60
N ALA A 342 -10.00 -3.01 1.99
CA ALA A 342 -10.51 -4.22 1.33
C ALA A 342 -10.89 -3.96 -0.14
N VAL A 343 -11.60 -2.87 -0.44
CA VAL A 343 -11.96 -2.48 -1.81
C VAL A 343 -10.70 -2.28 -2.66
N LEU A 344 -9.68 -1.60 -2.13
CA LEU A 344 -8.40 -1.40 -2.83
C LEU A 344 -7.77 -2.73 -3.25
N LEU A 345 -7.70 -3.69 -2.33
CA LEU A 345 -7.06 -4.99 -2.55
C LEU A 345 -7.92 -5.92 -3.41
N LEU A 346 -9.22 -6.01 -3.11
CA LEU A 346 -10.14 -6.88 -3.84
C LEU A 346 -10.37 -6.42 -5.28
N ALA A 347 -10.58 -5.12 -5.50
CA ALA A 347 -10.69 -4.55 -6.84
C ALA A 347 -9.34 -4.54 -7.57
N GLY A 348 -8.23 -4.52 -6.84
CA GLY A 348 -6.88 -4.63 -7.40
C GLY A 348 -6.51 -6.03 -7.87
N SER A 349 -7.05 -7.07 -7.23
CA SER A 349 -6.64 -8.47 -7.46
C SER A 349 -6.88 -8.99 -8.88
N PRO A 350 -7.90 -8.58 -9.67
CA PRO A 350 -8.04 -8.98 -11.08
C PRO A 350 -6.91 -8.50 -11.97
N GLY A 351 -6.23 -7.40 -11.61
CA GLY A 351 -5.19 -6.81 -12.44
C GLY A 351 -4.03 -7.75 -12.77
N PRO A 352 -3.37 -8.36 -11.79
CA PRO A 352 -2.33 -9.34 -12.04
C PRO A 352 -2.83 -10.57 -12.82
N ILE A 353 -4.07 -11.04 -12.58
CA ILE A 353 -4.66 -12.17 -13.32
C ILE A 353 -4.77 -11.82 -14.80
N VAL A 354 -5.44 -10.72 -15.11
CA VAL A 354 -5.65 -10.27 -16.50
C VAL A 354 -4.31 -9.91 -17.15
N GLY A 355 -3.41 -9.27 -16.39
CA GLY A 355 -2.05 -8.98 -16.85
C GLY A 355 -1.26 -10.25 -17.22
N GLY A 356 -1.33 -11.28 -16.39
CA GLY A 356 -0.70 -12.59 -16.67
C GLY A 356 -1.28 -13.27 -17.91
N ILE A 357 -2.60 -13.19 -18.12
CA ILE A 357 -3.26 -13.72 -19.33
C ILE A 357 -2.79 -12.95 -20.58
N ILE A 358 -2.71 -11.62 -20.50
CA ILE A 358 -2.24 -10.78 -21.60
C ILE A 358 -0.78 -11.14 -21.94
N LEU A 359 0.09 -11.20 -20.93
CA LEU A 359 1.50 -11.53 -21.10
C LEU A 359 1.66 -12.92 -21.74
N GLN A 360 0.91 -13.92 -21.26
CA GLN A 360 0.93 -15.27 -21.81
C GLN A 360 0.48 -15.33 -23.29
N ARG A 361 -0.51 -14.49 -23.68
CA ARG A 361 -1.03 -14.47 -25.05
C ARG A 361 -0.19 -13.65 -26.02
N THR A 362 0.38 -12.54 -25.54
CA THR A 362 1.10 -11.59 -26.41
C THR A 362 2.61 -11.80 -26.39
N GLY A 363 3.15 -12.43 -25.34
CA GLY A 363 4.59 -12.56 -25.12
C GLY A 363 5.28 -11.23 -24.74
N ASP A 364 4.51 -10.14 -24.55
CA ASP A 364 5.06 -8.80 -24.30
C ASP A 364 4.34 -8.11 -23.14
N ALA A 365 5.08 -7.93 -22.04
CA ALA A 365 4.58 -7.29 -20.81
C ALA A 365 4.10 -5.85 -21.03
N ARG A 366 4.56 -5.16 -22.08
CA ARG A 366 4.14 -3.77 -22.37
C ARG A 366 2.64 -3.64 -22.60
N TRP A 367 1.96 -4.66 -23.13
CA TRP A 367 0.52 -4.66 -23.30
C TRP A 367 -0.26 -4.61 -21.99
N VAL A 368 0.34 -5.09 -20.90
CA VAL A 368 -0.26 -5.04 -19.55
C VAL A 368 -0.43 -3.60 -19.06
N THR A 369 0.41 -2.66 -19.53
CA THR A 369 0.31 -1.25 -19.15
C THR A 369 -0.99 -0.59 -19.61
N ALA A 370 -1.65 -1.14 -20.62
CA ALA A 370 -2.97 -0.66 -21.04
C ALA A 370 -4.00 -0.74 -19.89
N ILE A 371 -3.95 -1.81 -19.07
CA ILE A 371 -4.80 -1.95 -17.87
C ILE A 371 -4.45 -0.85 -16.87
N VAL A 372 -3.15 -0.62 -16.63
CA VAL A 372 -2.67 0.38 -15.67
C VAL A 372 -3.17 1.77 -16.06
N ILE A 373 -2.98 2.14 -17.35
CA ILE A 373 -3.36 3.45 -17.86
C ILE A 373 -4.90 3.61 -17.83
N ALA A 374 -5.64 2.63 -18.32
CA ALA A 374 -7.10 2.69 -18.37
C ALA A 374 -7.71 2.77 -16.95
N ALA A 375 -7.22 1.96 -16.03
CA ALA A 375 -7.70 1.95 -14.65
C ALA A 375 -7.34 3.25 -13.91
N ALA A 376 -6.11 3.75 -14.03
CA ALA A 376 -5.71 5.02 -13.42
C ALA A 376 -6.46 6.21 -14.02
N ALA A 377 -6.72 6.21 -15.33
CA ALA A 377 -7.54 7.22 -16.00
C ALA A 377 -9.00 7.18 -15.53
N ALA A 378 -9.57 5.98 -15.35
CA ALA A 378 -10.92 5.81 -14.78
C ALA A 378 -10.97 6.34 -13.33
N ALA A 379 -9.97 6.01 -12.50
CA ALA A 379 -9.87 6.55 -11.14
C ALA A 379 -9.79 8.09 -11.15
N THR A 380 -9.02 8.67 -12.07
CA THR A 380 -8.96 10.13 -12.29
C THR A 380 -10.32 10.69 -12.65
N ALA A 381 -11.02 10.07 -13.62
CA ALA A 381 -12.34 10.53 -14.07
C ALA A 381 -13.38 10.49 -12.93
N PHE A 382 -13.46 9.40 -12.17
CA PHE A 382 -14.36 9.31 -11.02
C PHE A 382 -14.04 10.36 -9.95
N THR A 383 -12.75 10.65 -9.74
CA THR A 383 -12.35 11.69 -8.78
C THR A 383 -12.68 13.10 -9.29
N VAL A 384 -12.56 13.36 -10.60
CA VAL A 384 -13.02 14.62 -11.21
C VAL A 384 -14.53 14.79 -11.06
N LEU A 385 -15.30 13.71 -11.29
CA LEU A 385 -16.75 13.73 -11.06
C LEU A 385 -17.10 13.98 -9.59
N LEU A 386 -16.36 13.39 -8.67
CA LEU A 386 -16.49 13.61 -7.23
C LEU A 386 -16.23 15.08 -6.88
N ALA A 387 -15.13 15.66 -7.39
CA ALA A 387 -14.74 17.04 -7.14
C ALA A 387 -15.78 18.07 -7.66
N ARG A 388 -16.59 17.70 -8.66
CA ARG A 388 -17.67 18.54 -9.17
C ARG A 388 -18.94 18.52 -8.31
N LEU A 389 -19.09 17.54 -7.43
CA LEU A 389 -20.26 17.44 -6.53
C LEU A 389 -20.10 18.30 -5.29
N GLU A 390 -18.86 18.61 -4.91
CA GLU A 390 -18.58 19.40 -3.71
C GLU A 390 -18.26 20.85 -4.10
N PRO A 391 -18.89 21.86 -3.47
CA PRO A 391 -18.52 23.25 -3.70
C PRO A 391 -17.07 23.46 -3.23
N PRO A 392 -16.31 24.33 -3.94
CA PRO A 392 -14.94 24.63 -3.54
C PRO A 392 -14.92 25.09 -2.07
N ALA A 393 -14.06 24.46 -1.26
CA ALA A 393 -13.90 24.87 0.13
C ALA A 393 -13.59 26.38 0.16
N PRO A 394 -14.24 27.17 1.02
CA PRO A 394 -13.97 28.60 1.11
C PRO A 394 -12.47 28.77 1.38
N ARG A 395 -11.78 29.54 0.54
CA ARG A 395 -10.38 29.93 0.76
C ARG A 395 -10.32 30.51 2.17
N ARG A 396 -9.57 29.86 3.08
CA ARG A 396 -9.27 30.48 4.37
C ARG A 396 -8.75 31.87 4.08
N ALA A 397 -9.49 32.89 4.54
CA ALA A 397 -9.03 34.26 4.50
C ALA A 397 -7.63 34.30 5.14
N ALA A 398 -6.72 35.02 4.52
CA ALA A 398 -5.41 35.24 5.12
C ALA A 398 -5.60 35.72 6.56
N PRO A 399 -4.78 35.26 7.52
CA PRO A 399 -4.88 35.74 8.89
C PRO A 399 -4.87 37.26 8.87
N ALA A 400 -5.87 37.85 9.53
CA ALA A 400 -5.97 39.31 9.65
C ALA A 400 -4.62 39.86 10.17
N PRO A 401 -4.12 40.97 9.64
CA PRO A 401 -2.90 41.57 10.16
C PRO A 401 -3.06 41.84 11.67
N PRO A 402 -2.01 41.64 12.47
CA PRO A 402 -2.07 41.88 13.91
C PRO A 402 -2.60 43.30 14.15
N ALA A 403 -3.57 43.45 15.04
CA ALA A 403 -4.11 44.73 15.44
C ALA A 403 -2.97 45.64 15.89
N PRO A 404 -2.96 46.91 15.50
CA PRO A 404 -1.93 47.87 15.94
C PRO A 404 -1.88 47.87 17.46
N SER A 405 -0.68 47.64 18.00
CA SER A 405 -0.45 47.74 19.45
C SER A 405 -0.84 49.11 19.93
N THR A 406 -1.89 49.20 20.71
CA THR A 406 -2.23 50.43 21.47
C THR A 406 -1.14 50.64 22.48
N THR A 407 -0.18 51.51 22.14
CA THR A 407 0.73 52.10 23.09
C THR A 407 -0.08 52.93 24.12
N SER A 408 -0.23 52.39 25.31
CA SER A 408 -0.75 53.14 26.45
C SER A 408 0.20 54.29 26.77
N ALA A 409 -0.19 55.49 26.40
CA ALA A 409 0.46 56.71 26.89
C ALA A 409 0.21 56.80 28.41
N THR A 410 1.23 56.50 29.20
CA THR A 410 1.28 56.83 30.60
C THR A 410 1.42 58.33 30.70
N SER A 411 0.33 59.02 31.03
CA SER A 411 0.35 60.43 31.48
C SER A 411 0.93 60.46 32.89
N THR A 412 2.15 60.94 33.00
CA THR A 412 2.67 61.49 34.26
C THR A 412 2.03 62.88 34.52
N GLY A 413 1.34 63.04 35.62
CA GLY A 413 0.87 64.23 36.22
C GLY A 413 0.89 64.06 37.72
#